data_d2a22edd1d2ff6b0a9f8bf6332b77d78
#
_entry.id   d2a22edd1d2ff6b0a9f8bf6332b77d78
#
_cell.length_a   1.000
_cell.length_b   1.000
_cell.length_c   1.000
_cell.angle_alpha   90.00
_cell.angle_beta   90.00
_cell.angle_gamma   90.00
#
_symmetry.space_group_name_H-M   'P 1'
#
loop_
_entity.id
_entity.type
_entity.pdbx_description
1 polymer ?
#
loop_
_entity_poly.entity_id
_entity_poly.type
_entity_poly.pdbx_seq_one_letter_code
_entity_poly.pdbx_strand_id
1 'polypeptide(L)'
;MIADIHHHPPASHFTEVKGATIHYLRWHQPNKATVLLVHGHAAHAHWWDAVAIHLRKDFDIIAVDLSGCGDSDHRVQYDYNIYTRELMAVCEDAEVSRPIIVGHSFGGTVARIACFSEPELASRLTIIDSPLRARRVRRDTSSTNRVANRLSKIHYFDTEYEAIKRFRLRPAQRIRQPPLIQHIARHAITETDQGFRFKLDLTLLERLTPPEVTHSPAEMLRQLAIPIGLITGKESVFYQDTLEAGQDNLLAARACFKPERWHWVDDAAHHVLLDQPQETARLIKVLSN
;
A
#
# COMPACT_ATOMS: atom_id res chain seq x y z
N MET A 1 -2.01 7.46 -20.68
CA MET A 1 -2.08 6.85 -19.33
C MET A 1 -3.49 6.33 -19.01
N ILE A 2 -4.54 7.18 -18.79
CA ILE A 2 -5.89 6.66 -18.43
C ILE A 2 -6.47 5.77 -19.54
N ALA A 3 -6.31 6.14 -20.81
CA ALA A 3 -6.71 5.29 -21.93
C ALA A 3 -6.00 3.93 -21.90
N ASP A 4 -4.71 3.91 -21.60
CA ASP A 4 -3.93 2.65 -21.50
C ASP A 4 -4.39 1.77 -20.35
N ILE A 5 -4.76 2.37 -19.20
CA ILE A 5 -5.37 1.63 -18.08
C ILE A 5 -6.66 0.93 -18.53
N HIS A 6 -7.54 1.66 -19.22
CA HIS A 6 -8.79 1.10 -19.72
C HIS A 6 -8.61 0.04 -20.84
N HIS A 7 -7.57 0.16 -21.66
CA HIS A 7 -7.25 -0.84 -22.68
C HIS A 7 -6.62 -2.13 -22.12
N HIS A 8 -6.10 -2.09 -20.90
CA HIS A 8 -5.42 -3.21 -20.26
C HIS A 8 -5.88 -3.38 -18.81
N PRO A 9 -7.17 -3.63 -18.59
CA PRO A 9 -7.70 -3.82 -17.26
C PRO A 9 -7.11 -5.09 -16.64
N PRO A 10 -6.88 -5.11 -15.31
CA PRO A 10 -6.53 -6.33 -14.60
C PRO A 10 -7.71 -7.29 -14.50
N ALA A 11 -7.43 -8.55 -14.27
CA ALA A 11 -8.42 -9.50 -13.77
C ALA A 11 -8.59 -9.32 -12.27
N SER A 12 -9.83 -9.44 -11.79
CA SER A 12 -10.21 -9.37 -10.38
C SER A 12 -10.31 -10.78 -9.82
N HIS A 13 -9.69 -11.04 -8.67
CA HIS A 13 -9.63 -12.33 -7.99
C HIS A 13 -9.96 -12.18 -6.52
N PHE A 14 -10.39 -13.27 -5.89
CA PHE A 14 -10.74 -13.31 -4.48
C PHE A 14 -10.23 -14.60 -3.84
N THR A 15 -9.69 -14.50 -2.62
CA THR A 15 -9.28 -15.62 -1.80
C THR A 15 -9.78 -15.46 -0.36
N GLU A 16 -9.86 -16.55 0.40
CA GLU A 16 -10.37 -16.56 1.78
C GLU A 16 -9.24 -16.59 2.80
N VAL A 17 -9.28 -15.67 3.78
CA VAL A 17 -8.30 -15.62 4.87
C VAL A 17 -9.00 -15.43 6.20
N LYS A 18 -9.02 -16.49 7.03
CA LYS A 18 -9.60 -16.42 8.39
C LYS A 18 -11.01 -15.82 8.41
N GLY A 19 -11.88 -16.29 7.51
CA GLY A 19 -13.29 -15.90 7.42
C GLY A 19 -13.53 -14.52 6.83
N ALA A 20 -12.56 -13.97 6.11
CA ALA A 20 -12.74 -12.75 5.32
C ALA A 20 -12.24 -12.97 3.90
N THR A 21 -12.99 -12.44 2.95
CA THR A 21 -12.65 -12.44 1.53
C THR A 21 -11.63 -11.35 1.25
N ILE A 22 -10.54 -11.70 0.61
CA ILE A 22 -9.47 -10.79 0.21
C ILE A 22 -9.45 -10.70 -1.30
N HIS A 23 -9.59 -9.48 -1.79
CA HIS A 23 -9.57 -9.15 -3.21
C HIS A 23 -8.14 -8.82 -3.67
N TYR A 24 -7.83 -9.20 -4.90
CA TYR A 24 -6.62 -8.71 -5.56
C TYR A 24 -6.84 -8.58 -7.08
N LEU A 25 -6.07 -7.68 -7.67
CA LEU A 25 -6.00 -7.46 -9.11
C LEU A 25 -4.78 -8.16 -9.68
N ARG A 26 -4.89 -8.74 -10.90
CA ARG A 26 -3.77 -9.35 -11.58
C ARG A 26 -3.67 -8.92 -13.05
N TRP A 27 -2.50 -8.44 -13.46
CA TRP A 27 -2.08 -8.26 -14.85
C TRP A 27 -1.20 -9.44 -15.21
N HIS A 28 -1.84 -10.56 -15.55
CA HIS A 28 -1.16 -11.83 -15.73
C HIS A 28 -0.21 -11.82 -16.91
N GLN A 29 1.05 -12.21 -16.67
CA GLN A 29 2.08 -12.41 -17.69
C GLN A 29 2.78 -13.76 -17.42
N PRO A 30 2.48 -14.82 -18.21
CA PRO A 30 3.05 -16.14 -17.98
C PRO A 30 4.57 -16.11 -18.12
N ASN A 31 5.25 -16.89 -17.29
CA ASN A 31 6.71 -17.08 -17.29
C ASN A 31 7.52 -15.78 -16.95
N LYS A 32 6.90 -14.80 -16.34
CA LYS A 32 7.58 -13.60 -15.81
C LYS A 32 7.71 -13.68 -14.30
N ALA A 33 8.72 -12.98 -13.76
CA ALA A 33 8.82 -12.78 -12.31
C ALA A 33 7.60 -12.00 -11.83
N THR A 34 7.06 -12.38 -10.66
CA THR A 34 5.88 -11.71 -10.11
C THR A 34 6.28 -10.55 -9.21
N VAL A 35 5.57 -9.43 -9.36
CA VAL A 35 5.61 -8.28 -8.46
C VAL A 35 4.29 -8.20 -7.70
N LEU A 36 4.34 -8.34 -6.37
CA LEU A 36 3.21 -8.15 -5.46
C LEU A 36 3.22 -6.72 -4.91
N LEU A 37 2.21 -5.94 -5.25
CA LEU A 37 2.05 -4.54 -4.92
C LEU A 37 1.11 -4.39 -3.71
N VAL A 38 1.58 -3.72 -2.65
CA VAL A 38 0.83 -3.53 -1.39
C VAL A 38 0.59 -2.04 -1.16
N HIS A 39 -0.67 -1.64 -1.14
CA HIS A 39 -1.08 -0.24 -1.06
C HIS A 39 -0.92 0.38 0.34
N GLY A 40 -0.97 1.71 0.43
CA GLY A 40 -0.93 2.46 1.68
C GLY A 40 -2.26 2.47 2.43
N HIS A 41 -2.27 3.07 3.64
CA HIS A 41 -3.51 3.27 4.39
C HIS A 41 -4.49 4.16 3.60
N ALA A 42 -5.78 3.81 3.64
CA ALA A 42 -6.86 4.47 2.91
C ALA A 42 -6.70 4.48 1.38
N ALA A 43 -5.87 3.58 0.85
CA ALA A 43 -5.72 3.29 -0.57
C ALA A 43 -6.36 1.92 -0.89
N HIS A 44 -6.21 1.46 -2.12
CA HIS A 44 -6.68 0.17 -2.62
C HIS A 44 -5.87 -0.25 -3.85
N ALA A 45 -6.07 -1.47 -4.34
CA ALA A 45 -5.28 -2.08 -5.42
C ALA A 45 -5.19 -1.22 -6.69
N HIS A 46 -6.29 -0.55 -7.08
CA HIS A 46 -6.31 0.34 -8.25
C HIS A 46 -5.42 1.59 -8.15
N TRP A 47 -4.81 1.88 -7.00
CA TRP A 47 -3.77 2.91 -6.90
C TRP A 47 -2.52 2.55 -7.70
N TRP A 48 -2.36 1.27 -8.02
CA TRP A 48 -1.23 0.75 -8.77
C TRP A 48 -1.44 0.70 -10.28
N ASP A 49 -2.66 0.97 -10.79
CA ASP A 49 -3.00 0.83 -12.21
C ASP A 49 -2.03 1.60 -13.12
N ALA A 50 -1.74 2.85 -12.77
CA ALA A 50 -0.83 3.68 -13.55
C ALA A 50 0.63 3.20 -13.54
N VAL A 51 1.06 2.54 -12.46
CA VAL A 51 2.39 1.90 -12.37
C VAL A 51 2.38 0.56 -13.11
N ALA A 52 1.32 -0.22 -12.95
CA ALA A 52 1.18 -1.54 -13.57
C ALA A 52 1.24 -1.49 -15.09
N ILE A 53 0.65 -0.48 -15.73
CA ILE A 53 0.74 -0.26 -17.18
C ILE A 53 2.20 -0.19 -17.68
N HIS A 54 3.10 0.36 -16.88
CA HIS A 54 4.53 0.46 -17.23
C HIS A 54 5.34 -0.79 -16.85
N LEU A 55 4.82 -1.65 -15.95
CA LEU A 55 5.47 -2.88 -15.51
C LEU A 55 5.02 -4.13 -16.29
N ARG A 56 3.77 -4.17 -16.77
CA ARG A 56 3.09 -5.37 -17.27
C ARG A 56 3.76 -6.11 -18.43
N LYS A 57 4.68 -5.48 -19.16
CA LYS A 57 5.44 -6.15 -20.22
C LYS A 57 6.60 -6.97 -19.68
N ASP A 58 7.06 -6.66 -18.48
CA ASP A 58 8.28 -7.22 -17.89
C ASP A 58 7.97 -8.17 -16.72
N PHE A 59 6.80 -8.00 -16.08
CA PHE A 59 6.41 -8.74 -14.88
C PHE A 59 4.97 -9.27 -14.95
N ASP A 60 4.73 -10.36 -14.25
CA ASP A 60 3.41 -10.73 -13.76
C ASP A 60 3.11 -9.86 -12.54
N ILE A 61 1.96 -9.17 -12.50
CA ILE A 61 1.70 -8.16 -11.47
C ILE A 61 0.45 -8.52 -10.69
N ILE A 62 0.57 -8.49 -9.38
CA ILE A 62 -0.54 -8.65 -8.45
C ILE A 62 -0.62 -7.38 -7.59
N ALA A 63 -1.80 -6.82 -7.40
CA ALA A 63 -2.05 -5.72 -6.45
C ALA A 63 -3.15 -6.15 -5.49
N VAL A 64 -2.82 -6.28 -4.20
CA VAL A 64 -3.76 -6.74 -3.18
C VAL A 64 -4.56 -5.58 -2.59
N ASP A 65 -5.83 -5.81 -2.28
CA ASP A 65 -6.60 -5.00 -1.34
C ASP A 65 -6.44 -5.61 0.06
N LEU A 66 -5.73 -4.93 0.95
CA LEU A 66 -5.64 -5.36 2.35
C LEU A 66 -7.03 -5.29 3.00
N SER A 67 -7.36 -6.22 3.90
CA SER A 67 -8.66 -6.19 4.61
C SER A 67 -8.93 -4.83 5.24
N GLY A 68 -10.18 -4.37 5.13
CA GLY A 68 -10.62 -3.02 5.51
C GLY A 68 -10.44 -1.96 4.42
N CYS A 69 -9.94 -2.32 3.23
CA CYS A 69 -9.71 -1.44 2.09
C CYS A 69 -10.20 -2.09 0.79
N GLY A 70 -10.52 -1.25 -0.20
CA GLY A 70 -10.93 -1.71 -1.53
C GLY A 70 -12.11 -2.66 -1.51
N ASP A 71 -12.02 -3.74 -2.28
CA ASP A 71 -13.04 -4.77 -2.40
C ASP A 71 -12.82 -5.96 -1.44
N SER A 72 -11.86 -5.87 -0.53
CA SER A 72 -11.68 -6.83 0.56
C SER A 72 -12.61 -6.57 1.73
N ASP A 73 -12.98 -7.63 2.44
CA ASP A 73 -13.84 -7.56 3.62
C ASP A 73 -13.24 -6.71 4.74
N HIS A 74 -14.11 -6.17 5.57
CA HIS A 74 -13.76 -5.56 6.83
C HIS A 74 -13.63 -6.60 7.93
N ARG A 75 -12.75 -6.35 8.92
CA ARG A 75 -12.56 -7.22 10.08
C ARG A 75 -12.97 -6.53 11.38
N VAL A 76 -13.34 -7.33 12.37
CA VAL A 76 -13.58 -6.83 13.73
C VAL A 76 -12.28 -6.32 14.36
N GLN A 77 -11.16 -6.99 14.07
CA GLN A 77 -9.82 -6.64 14.56
C GLN A 77 -8.81 -6.81 13.43
N TYR A 78 -7.85 -5.90 13.36
CA TYR A 78 -6.73 -5.93 12.41
C TYR A 78 -5.42 -6.12 13.17
N ASP A 79 -4.48 -6.85 12.60
CA ASP A 79 -3.09 -6.96 13.05
C ASP A 79 -2.15 -7.27 11.88
N TYR A 80 -0.85 -7.14 12.12
CA TYR A 80 0.13 -7.37 11.07
C TYR A 80 0.31 -8.84 10.72
N ASN A 81 -0.02 -9.77 11.63
CA ASN A 81 0.02 -11.20 11.33
C ASN A 81 -1.11 -11.57 10.37
N ILE A 82 -2.31 -10.97 10.52
CA ILE A 82 -3.40 -11.20 9.58
C ILE A 82 -3.06 -10.66 8.20
N TYR A 83 -2.46 -9.45 8.10
CA TYR A 83 -1.99 -8.92 6.82
C TYR A 83 -0.91 -9.78 6.18
N THR A 84 0.02 -10.33 6.97
CA THR A 84 1.02 -11.30 6.46
C THR A 84 0.33 -12.52 5.86
N ARG A 85 -0.68 -13.08 6.54
CA ARG A 85 -1.48 -14.20 6.02
C ARG A 85 -2.25 -13.86 4.75
N GLU A 86 -2.73 -12.64 4.63
CA GLU A 86 -3.40 -12.15 3.41
C GLU A 86 -2.43 -12.14 2.22
N LEU A 87 -1.20 -11.63 2.40
CA LEU A 87 -0.18 -11.67 1.35
C LEU A 87 0.19 -13.11 0.97
N MET A 88 0.33 -14.01 1.95
CA MET A 88 0.62 -15.42 1.69
C MET A 88 -0.50 -16.12 0.94
N ALA A 89 -1.76 -15.91 1.35
CA ALA A 89 -2.92 -16.52 0.69
C ALA A 89 -3.12 -16.03 -0.75
N VAL A 90 -2.87 -14.74 -0.99
CA VAL A 90 -2.86 -14.19 -2.36
C VAL A 90 -1.77 -14.84 -3.22
N CYS A 91 -0.57 -15.07 -2.66
CA CYS A 91 0.49 -15.78 -3.38
C CYS A 91 0.12 -17.24 -3.66
N GLU A 92 -0.50 -17.92 -2.70
CA GLU A 92 -0.95 -19.31 -2.83
C GLU A 92 -2.06 -19.44 -3.89
N ASP A 93 -3.11 -18.60 -3.82
CA ASP A 93 -4.22 -18.59 -4.78
C ASP A 93 -3.75 -18.24 -6.21
N ALA A 94 -2.79 -17.33 -6.33
CA ALA A 94 -2.20 -16.95 -7.61
C ALA A 94 -1.12 -17.94 -8.11
N GLU A 95 -0.81 -19.02 -7.36
CA GLU A 95 0.26 -20.00 -7.64
C GLU A 95 1.64 -19.34 -7.82
N VAL A 96 1.95 -18.37 -6.96
CA VAL A 96 3.21 -17.59 -7.02
C VAL A 96 4.09 -17.91 -5.82
N SER A 97 5.35 -18.23 -6.10
CA SER A 97 6.38 -18.45 -5.09
C SER A 97 7.39 -17.30 -5.08
N ARG A 98 7.66 -16.75 -3.89
CA ARG A 98 8.70 -15.74 -3.65
C ARG A 98 8.62 -14.52 -4.60
N PRO A 99 7.49 -13.79 -4.68
CA PRO A 99 7.39 -12.60 -5.49
C PRO A 99 8.38 -11.51 -5.04
N ILE A 100 8.58 -10.52 -5.91
CA ILE A 100 9.15 -9.24 -5.51
C ILE A 100 8.03 -8.46 -4.82
N ILE A 101 8.18 -8.13 -3.55
CA ILE A 101 7.15 -7.35 -2.84
C ILE A 101 7.49 -5.87 -2.89
N VAL A 102 6.52 -5.06 -3.27
CA VAL A 102 6.61 -3.59 -3.32
C VAL A 102 5.52 -3.00 -2.45
N GLY A 103 5.87 -2.33 -1.37
CA GLY A 103 4.91 -1.75 -0.44
C GLY A 103 5.01 -0.23 -0.33
N HIS A 104 3.87 0.47 -0.48
CA HIS A 104 3.79 1.92 -0.31
C HIS A 104 3.28 2.28 1.09
N SER A 105 3.95 3.22 1.79
CA SER A 105 3.46 3.78 3.05
C SER A 105 3.12 2.69 4.08
N PHE A 106 1.87 2.56 4.52
CA PHE A 106 1.39 1.49 5.40
C PHE A 106 1.67 0.10 4.81
N GLY A 107 1.46 -0.09 3.50
CA GLY A 107 1.80 -1.32 2.80
C GLY A 107 3.30 -1.65 2.85
N GLY A 108 4.18 -0.64 2.89
CA GLY A 108 5.61 -0.84 3.13
C GLY A 108 5.92 -1.35 4.55
N THR A 109 5.12 -0.93 5.54
CA THR A 109 5.20 -1.47 6.90
C THR A 109 4.71 -2.92 6.95
N VAL A 110 3.57 -3.22 6.31
CA VAL A 110 3.03 -4.59 6.20
C VAL A 110 4.04 -5.50 5.51
N ALA A 111 4.54 -5.10 4.33
CA ALA A 111 5.50 -5.88 3.54
C ALA A 111 6.80 -6.17 4.31
N ARG A 112 7.35 -5.17 5.02
CA ARG A 112 8.55 -5.34 5.86
C ARG A 112 8.33 -6.35 6.97
N ILE A 113 7.20 -6.25 7.69
CA ILE A 113 6.88 -7.16 8.79
C ILE A 113 6.64 -8.57 8.22
N ALA A 114 5.91 -8.70 7.11
CA ALA A 114 5.68 -9.97 6.46
C ALA A 114 6.99 -10.66 6.03
N CYS A 115 7.91 -9.94 5.36
CA CYS A 115 9.21 -10.49 4.98
C CYS A 115 10.11 -10.83 6.18
N PHE A 116 9.95 -10.12 7.31
CA PHE A 116 10.70 -10.41 8.53
C PHE A 116 10.15 -11.65 9.26
N SER A 117 8.83 -11.80 9.33
CA SER A 117 8.17 -12.94 9.99
C SER A 117 8.22 -14.21 9.16
N GLU A 118 8.19 -14.08 7.83
CA GLU A 118 8.18 -15.17 6.85
C GLU A 118 9.34 -14.98 5.84
N PRO A 119 10.56 -15.42 6.18
CA PRO A 119 11.76 -15.15 5.36
C PRO A 119 11.70 -15.70 3.93
N GLU A 120 10.90 -16.75 3.69
CA GLU A 120 10.73 -17.36 2.37
C GLU A 120 9.60 -16.73 1.53
N LEU A 121 8.86 -15.76 2.09
CA LEU A 121 7.72 -15.14 1.43
C LEU A 121 8.13 -14.38 0.16
N ALA A 122 9.26 -13.69 0.18
CA ALA A 122 9.68 -12.79 -0.90
C ALA A 122 11.08 -13.09 -1.42
N SER A 123 11.32 -12.76 -2.69
CA SER A 123 12.67 -12.76 -3.27
C SER A 123 13.38 -11.40 -3.09
N ARG A 124 12.63 -10.32 -3.02
CA ARG A 124 13.11 -8.93 -2.83
C ARG A 124 12.02 -8.09 -2.15
N LEU A 125 12.42 -7.02 -1.49
CA LEU A 125 11.52 -6.03 -0.90
C LEU A 125 11.88 -4.63 -1.39
N THR A 126 10.92 -3.92 -1.98
CA THR A 126 11.02 -2.48 -2.27
C THR A 126 10.01 -1.72 -1.43
N ILE A 127 10.48 -0.73 -0.69
CA ILE A 127 9.65 0.16 0.12
C ILE A 127 9.50 1.49 -0.61
N ILE A 128 8.27 1.98 -0.75
CA ILE A 128 7.99 3.29 -1.33
C ILE A 128 7.44 4.19 -0.24
N ASP A 129 8.19 5.21 0.10
CA ASP A 129 7.81 6.32 0.99
C ASP A 129 7.08 5.87 2.28
N SER A 130 7.63 4.86 2.94
CA SER A 130 7.10 4.31 4.19
C SER A 130 7.95 4.75 5.38
N PRO A 131 7.35 5.15 6.51
CA PRO A 131 8.09 5.53 7.70
C PRO A 131 8.97 4.38 8.23
N LEU A 132 10.23 4.68 8.49
CA LEU A 132 11.24 3.73 9.01
C LEU A 132 11.51 3.91 10.51
N ARG A 133 10.95 4.94 11.13
CA ARG A 133 11.00 5.13 12.57
C ARG A 133 9.98 4.28 13.31
N ALA A 134 10.29 3.87 14.52
CA ALA A 134 9.30 3.26 15.39
C ALA A 134 8.22 4.29 15.76
N ARG A 135 6.96 4.01 15.41
CA ARG A 135 5.85 4.84 15.86
C ARG A 135 5.66 4.63 17.36
N ARG A 136 5.87 5.66 18.17
CA ARG A 136 5.45 5.64 19.57
C ARG A 136 3.91 5.58 19.60
N VAL A 137 3.37 4.38 19.74
CA VAL A 137 1.93 4.20 19.95
C VAL A 137 1.61 4.69 21.35
N ARG A 138 1.03 5.88 21.47
CA ARG A 138 0.34 6.26 22.70
C ARG A 138 -0.87 5.33 22.82
N ARG A 139 -0.83 4.38 23.74
CA ARG A 139 -2.03 3.65 24.17
C ARG A 139 -2.97 4.65 24.83
N ASP A 140 -3.87 5.21 24.03
CA ASP A 140 -4.98 5.98 24.57
C ASP A 140 -6.16 5.03 24.77
N THR A 141 -6.56 4.87 26.02
CA THR A 141 -7.62 3.94 26.45
C THR A 141 -9.04 4.36 26.00
N SER A 142 -9.19 5.45 25.26
CA SER A 142 -10.47 5.94 24.73
C SER A 142 -10.85 5.32 23.34
N SER A 143 -10.34 4.14 22.99
CA SER A 143 -10.52 3.54 21.65
C SER A 143 -11.99 3.29 21.28
N THR A 144 -12.82 2.81 22.22
CA THR A 144 -14.23 2.51 21.98
C THR A 144 -15.04 3.73 21.57
N ASN A 145 -14.83 4.88 22.22
CA ASN A 145 -15.51 6.12 21.90
C ASN A 145 -15.06 6.66 20.51
N ARG A 146 -13.80 6.42 20.11
CA ARG A 146 -13.29 6.81 18.79
C ARG A 146 -13.85 5.95 17.68
N VAL A 147 -13.95 4.63 17.88
CA VAL A 147 -14.59 3.71 16.93
C VAL A 147 -16.04 4.12 16.70
N ALA A 148 -16.83 4.29 17.77
CA ALA A 148 -18.23 4.72 17.67
C ALA A 148 -18.37 6.06 16.94
N ASN A 149 -17.52 7.04 17.28
CA ASN A 149 -17.52 8.36 16.64
C ASN A 149 -17.09 8.29 15.15
N ARG A 150 -16.26 7.31 14.74
CA ARG A 150 -15.89 7.08 13.34
C ARG A 150 -17.02 6.39 12.57
N LEU A 151 -17.66 5.39 13.16
CA LEU A 151 -18.81 4.70 12.55
C LEU A 151 -20.00 5.64 12.35
N SER A 152 -20.24 6.57 13.30
CA SER A 152 -21.28 7.61 13.15
C SER A 152 -20.98 8.61 12.03
N LYS A 153 -19.77 8.62 11.46
CA LYS A 153 -19.35 9.49 10.35
C LYS A 153 -19.35 8.79 8.99
N ILE A 154 -19.90 7.56 8.89
CA ILE A 154 -20.16 6.97 7.58
C ILE A 154 -21.15 7.91 6.88
N HIS A 155 -20.72 8.44 5.76
CA HIS A 155 -21.49 9.35 4.94
C HIS A 155 -21.93 8.66 3.67
N TYR A 156 -23.22 8.76 3.38
CA TYR A 156 -23.81 8.29 2.14
C TYR A 156 -24.05 9.49 1.22
N PHE A 157 -23.85 9.29 -0.06
CA PHE A 157 -24.01 10.29 -1.11
C PHE A 157 -25.12 9.83 -2.05
N ASP A 158 -25.94 10.75 -2.54
CA ASP A 158 -27.04 10.42 -3.44
C ASP A 158 -26.52 9.97 -4.83
N THR A 159 -25.34 10.42 -5.21
CA THR A 159 -24.74 10.10 -6.51
C THR A 159 -23.27 9.73 -6.40
N GLU A 160 -22.80 8.87 -7.34
CA GLU A 160 -21.37 8.55 -7.52
C GLU A 160 -20.52 9.81 -7.67
N TYR A 161 -21.01 10.78 -8.42
CA TYR A 161 -20.32 12.04 -8.68
C TYR A 161 -20.02 12.82 -7.40
N GLU A 162 -20.99 12.91 -6.49
CA GLU A 162 -20.80 13.58 -5.20
C GLU A 162 -19.77 12.86 -4.33
N ALA A 163 -19.81 11.52 -4.29
CA ALA A 163 -18.84 10.72 -3.58
C ALA A 163 -17.42 10.95 -4.13
N ILE A 164 -17.23 10.90 -5.46
CA ILE A 164 -15.94 11.17 -6.12
C ILE A 164 -15.42 12.57 -5.77
N LYS A 165 -16.26 13.60 -5.77
CA LYS A 165 -15.87 14.95 -5.37
C LYS A 165 -15.38 15.06 -3.93
N ARG A 166 -15.79 14.14 -3.06
CA ARG A 166 -15.38 14.09 -1.63
C ARG A 166 -14.12 13.26 -1.40
N PHE A 167 -13.66 12.53 -2.39
CA PHE A 167 -12.40 11.79 -2.27
C PHE A 167 -11.22 12.73 -1.96
N ARG A 168 -10.37 12.33 -1.03
CA ARG A 168 -9.17 13.10 -0.62
C ARG A 168 -8.00 12.16 -0.37
N LEU A 169 -6.85 12.52 -0.88
CA LEU A 169 -5.59 11.83 -0.56
C LEU A 169 -5.23 11.99 0.93
N ARG A 170 -4.67 10.96 1.53
CA ARG A 170 -4.23 10.95 2.93
C ARG A 170 -2.83 10.34 3.05
N PRO A 171 -1.82 11.12 3.45
CA PRO A 171 -1.87 12.56 3.75
C PRO A 171 -2.26 13.40 2.54
N ALA A 172 -2.79 14.60 2.80
CA ALA A 172 -3.10 15.54 1.72
C ALA A 172 -1.80 16.01 1.05
N GLN A 173 -1.83 16.09 -0.27
CA GLN A 173 -0.76 16.63 -1.07
C GLN A 173 -1.29 17.32 -2.33
N ARG A 174 -0.42 18.02 -3.05
CA ARG A 174 -0.75 18.58 -4.36
C ARG A 174 -1.13 17.46 -5.34
N ILE A 175 -2.25 17.63 -6.04
CA ILE A 175 -2.67 16.69 -7.08
C ILE A 175 -1.96 17.07 -8.39
N ARG A 176 -1.12 16.17 -8.91
CA ARG A 176 -0.38 16.36 -10.17
C ARG A 176 -1.06 15.69 -11.35
N GLN A 177 -1.85 14.64 -11.08
CA GLN A 177 -2.53 13.81 -12.09
C GLN A 177 -4.05 13.75 -11.82
N PRO A 178 -4.82 14.86 -12.05
CA PRO A 178 -6.25 14.88 -11.73
C PRO A 178 -7.06 13.73 -12.35
N PRO A 179 -6.83 13.30 -13.61
CA PRO A 179 -7.56 12.17 -14.19
C PRO A 179 -7.29 10.85 -13.47
N LEU A 180 -6.05 10.62 -12.97
CA LEU A 180 -5.73 9.44 -12.18
C LEU A 180 -6.43 9.47 -10.82
N ILE A 181 -6.51 10.64 -10.19
CA ILE A 181 -7.25 10.78 -8.92
C ILE A 181 -8.75 10.50 -9.09
N GLN A 182 -9.35 10.93 -10.20
CA GLN A 182 -10.75 10.59 -10.50
C GLN A 182 -10.92 9.08 -10.73
N HIS A 183 -9.97 8.45 -11.43
CA HIS A 183 -9.98 6.99 -11.65
C HIS A 183 -9.95 6.24 -10.31
N ILE A 184 -8.97 6.49 -9.47
CA ILE A 184 -8.90 5.80 -8.17
C ILE A 184 -10.07 6.13 -7.24
N ALA A 185 -10.62 7.35 -7.31
CA ALA A 185 -11.78 7.74 -6.51
C ALA A 185 -13.02 6.91 -6.84
N ARG A 186 -13.23 6.55 -8.12
CA ARG A 186 -14.32 5.66 -8.54
C ARG A 186 -14.21 4.28 -7.93
N HIS A 187 -13.01 3.72 -7.90
CA HIS A 187 -12.76 2.40 -7.29
C HIS A 187 -12.79 2.42 -5.76
N ALA A 188 -12.73 3.61 -5.14
CA ALA A 188 -12.81 3.78 -3.69
C ALA A 188 -14.24 3.77 -3.12
N ILE A 189 -15.27 3.74 -3.97
CA ILE A 189 -16.68 3.85 -3.58
C ILE A 189 -17.47 2.61 -3.98
N THR A 190 -18.56 2.34 -3.26
CA THR A 190 -19.52 1.30 -3.55
C THR A 190 -20.93 1.85 -3.44
N GLU A 191 -21.84 1.31 -4.26
CA GLU A 191 -23.27 1.55 -4.16
C GLU A 191 -23.88 0.65 -3.08
N THR A 192 -24.87 1.17 -2.37
CA THR A 192 -25.63 0.49 -1.34
C THR A 192 -27.09 0.92 -1.42
N ASP A 193 -27.98 0.26 -0.67
CA ASP A 193 -29.40 0.65 -0.59
C ASP A 193 -29.62 2.09 -0.05
N GLN A 194 -28.60 2.67 0.62
CA GLN A 194 -28.64 4.03 1.15
C GLN A 194 -27.93 5.06 0.26
N GLY A 195 -27.45 4.66 -0.93
CA GLY A 195 -26.65 5.47 -1.83
C GLY A 195 -25.19 5.05 -1.85
N PHE A 196 -24.31 5.93 -2.30
CA PHE A 196 -22.88 5.65 -2.47
C PHE A 196 -22.10 5.96 -1.19
N ARG A 197 -21.14 5.10 -0.84
CA ARG A 197 -20.21 5.33 0.27
C ARG A 197 -18.80 4.91 -0.09
N PHE A 198 -17.82 5.38 0.69
CA PHE A 198 -16.46 4.86 0.59
C PHE A 198 -16.35 3.43 1.13
N LYS A 199 -15.55 2.60 0.44
CA LYS A 199 -15.27 1.21 0.81
C LYS A 199 -14.40 1.09 2.07
N LEU A 200 -13.54 2.09 2.34
CA LEU A 200 -12.59 2.10 3.46
C LEU A 200 -13.29 1.89 4.81
N ASP A 201 -12.79 0.95 5.61
CA ASP A 201 -13.14 0.88 7.03
C ASP A 201 -12.51 2.05 7.79
N LEU A 202 -13.35 3.03 8.15
CA LEU A 202 -12.92 4.23 8.89
C LEU A 202 -12.35 3.94 10.27
N THR A 203 -12.56 2.72 10.77
CA THR A 203 -12.13 2.29 12.12
C THR A 203 -10.88 1.41 12.09
N LEU A 204 -10.33 1.14 10.91
CA LEU A 204 -9.18 0.25 10.72
C LEU A 204 -8.02 0.58 11.67
N LEU A 205 -7.58 1.84 11.70
CA LEU A 205 -6.43 2.23 12.54
C LEU A 205 -6.73 2.19 14.04
N GLU A 206 -7.97 2.41 14.46
CA GLU A 206 -8.40 2.30 15.84
C GLU A 206 -8.46 0.85 16.31
N ARG A 207 -8.74 -0.08 15.38
CA ARG A 207 -8.82 -1.52 15.61
C ARG A 207 -7.52 -2.27 15.30
N LEU A 208 -6.51 -1.55 14.78
CA LEU A 208 -5.22 -2.16 14.45
C LEU A 208 -4.39 -2.39 15.71
N THR A 209 -4.12 -3.66 16.00
CA THR A 209 -3.18 -4.04 17.05
C THR A 209 -1.75 -3.72 16.58
N PRO A 210 -0.94 -3.02 17.39
CA PRO A 210 0.47 -2.85 17.11
C PRO A 210 1.17 -4.21 16.95
N PRO A 211 2.22 -4.30 16.12
CA PRO A 211 2.95 -5.55 15.97
C PRO A 211 3.62 -5.94 17.29
N GLU A 212 3.54 -7.22 17.64
CA GLU A 212 4.26 -7.82 18.77
C GLU A 212 5.75 -8.00 18.43
N VAL A 213 6.37 -6.97 17.86
CA VAL A 213 7.78 -7.05 17.46
C VAL A 213 8.66 -6.29 18.42
N THR A 214 9.73 -6.97 18.86
CA THR A 214 10.75 -6.41 19.72
C THR A 214 11.78 -5.56 18.94
N HIS A 215 11.73 -5.61 17.60
CA HIS A 215 12.68 -4.95 16.70
C HIS A 215 12.12 -3.64 16.14
N SER A 216 12.95 -2.63 16.04
CA SER A 216 12.64 -1.41 15.29
C SER A 216 12.50 -1.71 13.79
N PRO A 217 11.83 -0.84 13.01
CA PRO A 217 11.77 -0.97 11.56
C PRO A 217 13.14 -1.13 10.88
N ALA A 218 14.13 -0.39 11.34
CA ALA A 218 15.50 -0.46 10.83
C ALA A 218 16.19 -1.78 11.18
N GLU A 219 15.99 -2.31 12.39
CA GLU A 219 16.53 -3.62 12.79
C GLU A 219 15.95 -4.75 11.97
N MET A 220 14.64 -4.74 11.73
CA MET A 220 14.01 -5.73 10.84
C MET A 220 14.63 -5.72 9.44
N LEU A 221 14.76 -4.52 8.83
CA LEU A 221 15.33 -4.39 7.48
C LEU A 221 16.77 -4.91 7.40
N ARG A 222 17.61 -4.64 8.41
CA ARG A 222 18.99 -5.13 8.43
C ARG A 222 19.12 -6.64 8.59
N GLN A 223 18.10 -7.30 9.13
CA GLN A 223 18.09 -8.75 9.33
C GLN A 223 17.50 -9.51 8.12
N LEU A 224 16.90 -8.81 7.14
CA LEU A 224 16.40 -9.47 5.94
C LEU A 224 17.56 -10.02 5.10
N ALA A 225 17.49 -11.31 4.76
CA ALA A 225 18.47 -11.96 3.89
C ALA A 225 18.25 -11.67 2.39
N ILE A 226 17.19 -10.95 2.05
CA ILE A 226 16.82 -10.60 0.67
C ILE A 226 17.27 -9.17 0.31
N PRO A 227 17.51 -8.87 -0.98
CA PRO A 227 17.78 -7.50 -1.40
C PRO A 227 16.63 -6.55 -1.05
N ILE A 228 16.96 -5.41 -0.46
CA ILE A 228 15.99 -4.36 -0.12
C ILE A 228 16.24 -3.09 -0.94
N GLY A 229 15.18 -2.35 -1.25
CA GLY A 229 15.23 -1.08 -1.96
C GLY A 229 14.29 -0.06 -1.35
N LEU A 230 14.62 1.23 -1.53
CA LEU A 230 13.81 2.36 -1.05
C LEU A 230 13.60 3.37 -2.20
N ILE A 231 12.36 3.81 -2.35
CA ILE A 231 11.97 4.90 -3.26
C ILE A 231 11.29 5.96 -2.41
N THR A 232 11.74 7.22 -2.50
CA THR A 232 11.21 8.35 -1.73
C THR A 232 10.91 9.54 -2.62
N GLY A 233 9.81 10.24 -2.35
CA GLY A 233 9.53 11.52 -3.00
C GLY A 233 10.37 12.64 -2.40
N LYS A 234 10.95 13.51 -3.22
CA LYS A 234 11.73 14.67 -2.73
C LYS A 234 10.91 15.67 -1.92
N GLU A 235 9.59 15.72 -2.17
CA GLU A 235 8.67 16.59 -1.43
C GLU A 235 7.91 15.83 -0.30
N SER A 236 8.31 14.59 0.00
CA SER A 236 7.64 13.80 1.03
C SER A 236 7.89 14.34 2.42
N VAL A 237 6.82 14.60 3.16
CA VAL A 237 6.88 15.03 4.58
C VAL A 237 7.52 13.99 5.50
N PHE A 238 7.60 12.73 5.08
CA PHE A 238 8.23 11.66 5.87
C PHE A 238 9.75 11.65 5.78
N TYR A 239 10.35 12.31 4.78
CA TYR A 239 11.78 12.28 4.52
C TYR A 239 12.39 13.69 4.40
N GLN A 240 11.69 14.73 4.86
CA GLN A 240 12.23 16.09 4.95
C GLN A 240 13.10 16.25 6.19
N ASP A 241 14.31 16.80 6.02
CA ASP A 241 15.26 17.06 7.10
C ASP A 241 14.86 18.24 8.02
N THR A 242 13.89 19.04 7.59
CA THR A 242 13.32 20.15 8.37
C THR A 242 12.37 19.69 9.48
N LEU A 243 11.94 18.43 9.46
CA LEU A 243 11.05 17.83 10.44
C LEU A 243 11.78 16.73 11.22
N GLU A 244 11.65 16.71 12.56
CA GLU A 244 12.24 15.67 13.42
C GLU A 244 11.92 14.25 12.92
N ALA A 245 10.65 14.03 12.57
CA ALA A 245 10.21 12.75 12.01
C ALA A 245 10.91 12.38 10.69
N GLY A 246 11.20 13.36 9.87
CA GLY A 246 11.94 13.20 8.62
C GLY A 246 13.40 12.88 8.87
N GLN A 247 14.04 13.57 9.81
CA GLN A 247 15.42 13.30 10.21
C GLN A 247 15.61 11.86 10.72
N ASP A 248 14.68 11.37 11.56
CA ASP A 248 14.69 9.99 12.05
C ASP A 248 14.59 8.98 10.91
N ASN A 249 13.70 9.22 9.95
CA ASN A 249 13.55 8.35 8.78
C ASN A 249 14.78 8.38 7.86
N LEU A 250 15.41 9.55 7.67
CA LEU A 250 16.64 9.70 6.90
C LEU A 250 17.81 8.95 7.55
N LEU A 251 17.95 9.04 8.87
CA LEU A 251 18.97 8.29 9.64
C LEU A 251 18.74 6.78 9.49
N ALA A 252 17.51 6.32 9.67
CA ALA A 252 17.16 4.91 9.52
C ALA A 252 17.41 4.42 8.08
N ALA A 253 17.06 5.22 7.07
CA ALA A 253 17.31 4.89 5.67
C ALA A 253 18.81 4.75 5.37
N ARG A 254 19.63 5.69 5.80
CA ARG A 254 21.11 5.63 5.64
C ARG A 254 21.73 4.40 6.30
N ALA A 255 21.15 3.94 7.41
CA ALA A 255 21.61 2.76 8.13
C ALA A 255 21.20 1.42 7.49
N CYS A 256 20.17 1.41 6.62
CA CYS A 256 19.58 0.19 6.08
C CYS A 256 19.83 0.02 4.58
N PHE A 257 19.84 1.09 3.81
CA PHE A 257 19.88 1.02 2.35
C PHE A 257 21.24 1.50 1.82
N LYS A 258 21.80 0.72 0.89
CA LYS A 258 22.96 1.16 0.12
C LYS A 258 22.56 2.30 -0.81
N PRO A 259 23.48 3.26 -1.14
CA PRO A 259 23.16 4.40 -2.00
C PRO A 259 22.53 4.02 -3.34
N GLU A 260 22.99 2.94 -3.98
CA GLU A 260 22.49 2.42 -5.26
C GLU A 260 21.11 1.72 -5.15
N ARG A 261 20.63 1.49 -3.93
CA ARG A 261 19.32 0.88 -3.63
C ARG A 261 18.33 1.87 -3.02
N TRP A 262 18.67 3.16 -2.93
CA TRP A 262 17.81 4.22 -2.45
C TRP A 262 17.70 5.34 -3.48
N HIS A 263 16.51 5.55 -4.01
CA HIS A 263 16.23 6.49 -5.07
C HIS A 263 15.25 7.59 -4.64
N TRP A 264 15.58 8.81 -5.00
CA TRP A 264 14.73 9.96 -4.85
C TRP A 264 13.99 10.26 -6.14
N VAL A 265 12.71 10.61 -6.04
CA VAL A 265 11.87 10.97 -7.18
C VAL A 265 11.56 12.46 -7.13
N ASP A 266 11.94 13.15 -8.19
CA ASP A 266 11.65 14.57 -8.37
C ASP A 266 10.14 14.80 -8.59
N ASP A 267 9.64 15.97 -8.22
CA ASP A 267 8.23 16.33 -8.35
C ASP A 267 7.27 15.28 -7.77
N ALA A 268 7.64 14.65 -6.68
CA ALA A 268 6.86 13.65 -5.99
C ALA A 268 6.85 13.90 -4.49
N ALA A 269 5.64 13.86 -3.91
CA ALA A 269 5.41 13.88 -2.47
C ALA A 269 5.22 12.43 -1.95
N HIS A 270 4.45 12.24 -0.87
CA HIS A 270 4.24 10.93 -0.27
C HIS A 270 3.65 9.87 -1.23
N HIS A 271 2.72 10.26 -2.08
CA HIS A 271 2.09 9.34 -3.04
C HIS A 271 2.87 9.29 -4.35
N VAL A 272 4.14 8.87 -4.27
CA VAL A 272 5.09 8.82 -5.39
C VAL A 272 4.51 8.11 -6.61
N LEU A 273 3.81 6.99 -6.38
CA LEU A 273 3.16 6.16 -7.42
C LEU A 273 2.04 6.90 -8.19
N LEU A 274 1.45 7.95 -7.59
CA LEU A 274 0.44 8.78 -8.24
C LEU A 274 1.03 10.02 -8.90
N ASP A 275 2.08 10.57 -8.29
CA ASP A 275 2.75 11.77 -8.82
C ASP A 275 3.61 11.43 -10.04
N GLN A 276 4.40 10.36 -9.97
CA GLN A 276 5.37 9.94 -10.98
C GLN A 276 5.27 8.42 -11.27
N PRO A 277 4.14 7.92 -11.81
CA PRO A 277 3.91 6.49 -12.00
C PRO A 277 4.92 5.82 -12.93
N GLN A 278 5.34 6.49 -14.02
CA GLN A 278 6.31 5.96 -14.96
C GLN A 278 7.69 5.82 -14.31
N GLU A 279 8.14 6.85 -13.58
CA GLU A 279 9.43 6.82 -12.87
C GLU A 279 9.40 5.81 -11.73
N THR A 280 8.28 5.72 -11.00
CA THR A 280 8.08 4.68 -9.98
C THR A 280 8.25 3.28 -10.58
N ALA A 281 7.62 3.01 -11.71
CA ALA A 281 7.76 1.73 -12.41
C ALA A 281 9.20 1.47 -12.87
N ARG A 282 9.88 2.48 -13.42
CA ARG A 282 11.29 2.37 -13.83
C ARG A 282 12.19 2.00 -12.64
N LEU A 283 11.98 2.63 -11.49
CA LEU A 283 12.77 2.36 -10.29
C LEU A 283 12.45 0.99 -9.68
N ILE A 284 11.19 0.55 -9.71
CA ILE A 284 10.82 -0.82 -9.34
C ILE A 284 11.59 -1.82 -10.21
N LYS A 285 11.68 -1.62 -11.54
CA LYS A 285 12.47 -2.48 -12.44
C LYS A 285 13.95 -2.50 -12.06
N VAL A 286 14.56 -1.35 -11.78
CA VAL A 286 15.96 -1.24 -11.36
C VAL A 286 16.20 -2.01 -10.05
N LEU A 287 15.31 -1.87 -9.08
CA LEU A 287 15.43 -2.51 -7.77
C LEU A 287 15.05 -4.00 -7.80
N SER A 288 14.41 -4.46 -8.87
CA SER A 288 14.04 -5.87 -9.08
C SER A 288 15.16 -6.71 -9.69
N ASN A 289 16.20 -6.08 -10.18
CA ASN A 289 17.43 -6.72 -10.65
C ASN A 289 18.48 -6.76 -9.51
#